data_162914ed322bb59d5a0025f65dfb4e84
#
_entry.id   162914ed322bb59d5a0025f65dfb4e84
#
_cell.length_a   1.000
_cell.length_b   1.000
_cell.length_c   1.000
_cell.angle_alpha   90.00
_cell.angle_beta   90.00
_cell.angle_gamma   90.00
#
_symmetry.space_group_name_H-M   'P 1'
#
loop_
_entity.id
_entity.type
_entity.pdbx_description
1 polymer ?
#
loop_
_entity_poly.entity_id
_entity_poly.type
_entity_poly.pdbx_seq_one_letter_code
_entity_poly.pdbx_strand_id
1 'polypeptide(L)'
;MLVVHNLVSYYANIKILNEISFNLNQGQVLCLLGRNGAGKTTILKSIMGLVDHTNGLILFNDEKLSGVSAHFIPKKGIGYVPQGRRLFSELTVEENLEIGLLTRKKGEKTKEKILNMFPKLKERINQISGTLSGGEQQMLALARALCIEPNLLLLDEPTEGLQPSMISLIRNSILELKKQGVSILLVEQRVEAILPVADEVIIIENGSKIFSASSKEFKNKATLKKIYGFIGL
;
A
#
# COMPACT_ATOMS: atom_id res chain seq x y z
N MET A 1 6.62 -3.04 -14.68
CA MET A 1 5.68 -3.53 -13.64
C MET A 1 4.54 -2.54 -13.43
N LEU A 2 4.67 -1.45 -12.66
CA LEU A 2 3.69 -0.37 -12.60
C LEU A 2 4.30 0.90 -13.22
N VAL A 3 3.61 1.51 -14.18
CA VAL A 3 3.97 2.79 -14.80
C VAL A 3 2.81 3.76 -14.60
N VAL A 4 3.10 4.90 -14.02
CA VAL A 4 2.17 6.02 -13.88
C VAL A 4 2.77 7.19 -14.66
N HIS A 5 2.03 7.70 -15.65
CA HIS A 5 2.49 8.79 -16.51
C HIS A 5 1.46 9.90 -16.62
N ASN A 6 1.87 11.10 -16.23
CA ASN A 6 1.07 12.31 -16.25
C ASN A 6 -0.33 12.14 -15.62
N LEU A 7 -0.38 11.47 -14.48
CA LEU A 7 -1.62 11.21 -13.75
C LEU A 7 -2.19 12.52 -13.20
N VAL A 8 -3.38 12.84 -13.63
CA VAL A 8 -4.20 13.95 -13.11
C VAL A 8 -5.49 13.36 -12.56
N SER A 9 -5.88 13.75 -11.35
CA SER A 9 -7.08 13.19 -10.69
C SER A 9 -7.91 14.30 -10.06
N TYR A 10 -9.24 14.12 -10.11
CA TYR A 10 -10.21 15.06 -9.59
C TYR A 10 -11.20 14.35 -8.63
N TYR A 11 -11.63 15.06 -7.60
CA TYR A 11 -12.88 14.78 -6.90
C TYR A 11 -13.88 15.85 -7.28
N ALA A 12 -14.99 15.45 -7.92
CA ALA A 12 -15.88 16.37 -8.61
C ALA A 12 -15.07 17.32 -9.53
N ASN A 13 -15.08 18.61 -9.27
CA ASN A 13 -14.36 19.62 -10.07
C ASN A 13 -13.02 20.05 -9.44
N ILE A 14 -12.62 19.46 -8.31
CA ILE A 14 -11.39 19.85 -7.60
C ILE A 14 -10.24 18.97 -8.07
N LYS A 15 -9.23 19.60 -8.69
CA LYS A 15 -7.99 18.91 -9.10
C LYS A 15 -7.15 18.61 -7.87
N ILE A 16 -6.82 17.34 -7.66
CA ILE A 16 -5.99 16.87 -6.54
C ILE A 16 -4.59 16.46 -6.96
N LEU A 17 -4.45 15.82 -8.13
CA LEU A 17 -3.15 15.40 -8.65
C LEU A 17 -2.80 16.18 -9.91
N ASN A 18 -1.53 16.60 -9.98
CA ASN A 18 -0.96 17.43 -11.06
C ASN A 18 0.15 16.64 -11.76
N GLU A 19 -0.19 15.92 -12.84
CA GLU A 19 0.76 15.26 -13.76
C GLU A 19 1.80 14.37 -13.05
N ILE A 20 1.36 13.60 -12.08
CA ILE A 20 2.23 12.67 -11.33
C ILE A 20 2.77 11.60 -12.27
N SER A 21 4.10 11.44 -12.28
CA SER A 21 4.77 10.40 -13.07
C SER A 21 5.82 9.67 -12.23
N PHE A 22 5.76 8.32 -12.24
CA PHE A 22 6.75 7.44 -11.62
C PHE A 22 6.65 6.02 -12.17
N ASN A 23 7.69 5.24 -11.94
CA ASN A 23 7.73 3.81 -12.23
C ASN A 23 8.00 3.02 -10.95
N LEU A 24 7.44 1.83 -10.85
CA LEU A 24 7.74 0.86 -9.80
C LEU A 24 8.12 -0.46 -10.47
N ASN A 25 9.34 -0.91 -10.25
CA ASN A 25 9.85 -2.16 -10.81
C ASN A 25 9.38 -3.37 -9.99
N GLN A 26 9.53 -4.56 -10.58
CA GLN A 26 9.20 -5.81 -9.89
C GLN A 26 10.08 -6.01 -8.65
N GLY A 27 9.46 -6.43 -7.53
CA GLY A 27 10.15 -6.68 -6.27
C GLY A 27 10.75 -5.43 -5.61
N GLN A 28 10.33 -4.23 -6.02
CA GLN A 28 10.76 -2.95 -5.47
C GLN A 28 9.75 -2.41 -4.47
N VAL A 29 10.23 -1.70 -3.46
CA VAL A 29 9.41 -0.91 -2.53
C VAL A 29 9.60 0.57 -2.87
N LEU A 30 8.56 1.20 -3.40
CA LEU A 30 8.47 2.64 -3.65
C LEU A 30 7.62 3.29 -2.56
N CYS A 31 8.16 4.30 -1.90
CA CYS A 31 7.46 5.02 -0.86
C CYS A 31 7.06 6.42 -1.32
N LEU A 32 5.78 6.75 -1.15
CA LEU A 32 5.24 8.09 -1.33
C LEU A 32 5.17 8.77 0.03
N LEU A 33 5.93 9.81 0.22
CA LEU A 33 5.94 10.67 1.40
C LEU A 33 5.28 12.02 1.10
N GLY A 34 4.81 12.69 2.14
CA GLY A 34 4.22 14.03 2.07
C GLY A 34 3.26 14.27 3.22
N ARG A 35 2.90 15.53 3.43
CA ARG A 35 1.96 15.94 4.47
C ARG A 35 0.55 15.41 4.20
N ASN A 36 -0.33 15.50 5.21
CA ASN A 36 -1.75 15.21 5.04
C ASN A 36 -2.35 16.13 3.97
N GLY A 37 -3.21 15.57 3.12
CA GLY A 37 -3.80 16.31 2.00
C GLY A 37 -2.90 16.48 0.78
N ALA A 38 -1.65 16.00 0.79
CA ALA A 38 -0.74 16.13 -0.36
C ALA A 38 -1.15 15.35 -1.62
N GLY A 39 -2.13 14.44 -1.53
CA GLY A 39 -2.61 13.65 -2.67
C GLY A 39 -2.14 12.19 -2.68
N LYS A 40 -1.40 11.72 -1.68
CA LYS A 40 -0.83 10.36 -1.62
C LYS A 40 -1.89 9.25 -1.75
N THR A 41 -2.92 9.28 -0.90
CA THR A 41 -4.06 8.34 -0.95
C THR A 41 -4.80 8.41 -2.28
N THR A 42 -4.87 9.60 -2.90
CA THR A 42 -5.50 9.79 -4.21
C THR A 42 -4.74 9.05 -5.31
N ILE A 43 -3.40 8.98 -5.24
CA ILE A 43 -2.59 8.18 -6.18
C ILE A 43 -2.99 6.70 -6.07
N LEU A 44 -3.04 6.13 -4.84
CA LEU A 44 -3.44 4.74 -4.64
C LEU A 44 -4.88 4.48 -5.13
N LYS A 45 -5.80 5.38 -4.79
CA LYS A 45 -7.20 5.27 -5.23
C LYS A 45 -7.34 5.38 -6.74
N SER A 46 -6.52 6.21 -7.42
CA SER A 46 -6.52 6.31 -8.88
C SER A 46 -6.05 5.01 -9.53
N ILE A 47 -5.02 4.36 -8.99
CA ILE A 47 -4.55 3.04 -9.44
C ILE A 47 -5.65 1.98 -9.25
N MET A 48 -6.40 2.07 -8.15
CA MET A 48 -7.50 1.16 -7.83
C MET A 48 -8.81 1.46 -8.60
N GLY A 49 -8.85 2.52 -9.44
CA GLY A 49 -10.08 2.92 -10.14
C GLY A 49 -11.19 3.44 -9.22
N LEU A 50 -10.80 4.03 -8.07
CA LEU A 50 -11.71 4.54 -7.03
C LEU A 50 -11.86 6.07 -7.06
N VAL A 51 -11.36 6.74 -8.10
CA VAL A 51 -11.47 8.19 -8.31
C VAL A 51 -12.32 8.43 -9.55
N ASP A 52 -13.27 9.36 -9.45
CA ASP A 52 -14.29 9.59 -10.49
C ASP A 52 -13.70 10.00 -11.84
N HIS A 53 -12.72 10.92 -11.81
CA HIS A 53 -12.08 11.44 -13.02
C HIS A 53 -10.57 11.37 -12.92
N THR A 54 -9.96 10.57 -13.81
CA THR A 54 -8.50 10.47 -13.95
C THR A 54 -8.10 10.63 -15.40
N ASN A 55 -7.05 11.43 -15.65
CA ASN A 55 -6.38 11.55 -16.93
C ASN A 55 -4.95 11.04 -16.79
N GLY A 56 -4.29 10.78 -17.91
CA GLY A 56 -2.95 10.16 -17.95
C GLY A 56 -3.03 8.67 -18.14
N LEU A 57 -1.89 8.01 -17.97
CA LEU A 57 -1.73 6.60 -18.25
C LEU A 57 -1.29 5.86 -16.98
N ILE A 58 -1.99 4.79 -16.64
CA ILE A 58 -1.59 3.83 -15.61
C ILE A 58 -1.49 2.47 -16.29
N LEU A 59 -0.28 1.90 -16.29
CA LEU A 59 -0.02 0.54 -16.79
C LEU A 59 0.43 -0.37 -15.65
N PHE A 60 -0.05 -1.58 -15.66
CA PHE A 60 0.40 -2.65 -14.78
C PHE A 60 0.70 -3.90 -15.61
N ASN A 61 1.96 -4.34 -15.62
CA ASN A 61 2.45 -5.41 -16.49
C ASN A 61 2.05 -5.18 -17.95
N ASP A 62 2.26 -3.95 -18.45
CA ASP A 62 1.95 -3.49 -19.80
C ASP A 62 0.45 -3.46 -20.15
N GLU A 63 -0.43 -3.82 -19.21
CA GLU A 63 -1.87 -3.68 -19.35
C GLU A 63 -2.34 -2.33 -18.81
N LYS A 64 -3.19 -1.65 -19.58
CA LYS A 64 -3.80 -0.39 -19.17
C LYS A 64 -4.81 -0.60 -18.04
N LEU A 65 -4.63 0.14 -16.93
CA LEU A 65 -5.57 0.20 -15.81
C LEU A 65 -6.52 1.41 -15.90
N SER A 66 -6.11 2.47 -16.59
CA SER A 66 -6.96 3.68 -16.73
C SER A 66 -8.30 3.31 -17.37
N GLY A 67 -9.41 3.60 -16.66
CA GLY A 67 -10.77 3.28 -17.09
C GLY A 67 -11.25 1.86 -16.74
N VAL A 68 -10.42 1.05 -16.09
CA VAL A 68 -10.85 -0.26 -15.57
C VAL A 68 -11.64 -0.06 -14.28
N SER A 69 -12.82 -0.67 -14.19
CA SER A 69 -13.65 -0.60 -12.98
C SER A 69 -12.95 -1.23 -11.77
N ALA A 70 -13.08 -0.59 -10.59
CA ALA A 70 -12.35 -0.92 -9.37
C ALA A 70 -12.44 -2.41 -8.98
N HIS A 71 -13.60 -3.07 -9.17
CA HIS A 71 -13.79 -4.48 -8.81
C HIS A 71 -12.99 -5.47 -9.69
N PHE A 72 -12.44 -5.03 -10.83
CA PHE A 72 -11.55 -5.86 -11.67
C PHE A 72 -10.08 -5.71 -11.28
N ILE A 73 -9.68 -4.61 -10.63
CA ILE A 73 -8.28 -4.34 -10.28
C ILE A 73 -7.67 -5.43 -9.39
N PRO A 74 -8.33 -5.90 -8.31
CA PRO A 74 -7.79 -7.00 -7.50
C PRO A 74 -7.62 -8.30 -8.27
N LYS A 75 -8.49 -8.58 -9.26
CA LYS A 75 -8.39 -9.77 -10.12
C LYS A 75 -7.12 -9.77 -10.98
N LYS A 76 -6.54 -8.59 -11.26
CA LYS A 76 -5.26 -8.45 -11.96
C LYS A 76 -4.04 -8.71 -11.06
N GLY A 77 -4.24 -8.95 -9.75
CA GLY A 77 -3.16 -9.21 -8.79
C GLY A 77 -2.63 -7.95 -8.11
N ILE A 78 -3.50 -6.95 -7.94
CA ILE A 78 -3.20 -5.74 -7.17
C ILE A 78 -3.95 -5.81 -5.84
N GLY A 79 -3.21 -5.97 -4.73
CA GLY A 79 -3.75 -5.90 -3.37
C GLY A 79 -3.77 -4.46 -2.86
N TYR A 80 -4.76 -4.12 -2.05
CA TYR A 80 -4.88 -2.79 -1.46
C TYR A 80 -5.26 -2.86 0.01
N VAL A 81 -4.46 -2.22 0.85
CA VAL A 81 -4.77 -1.97 2.27
C VAL A 81 -5.01 -0.47 2.43
N PRO A 82 -6.27 -0.03 2.53
CA PRO A 82 -6.61 1.37 2.69
C PRO A 82 -6.31 1.85 4.11
N GLN A 83 -6.17 3.17 4.27
CA GLN A 83 -6.13 3.82 5.57
C GLN A 83 -7.36 3.45 6.43
N GLY A 84 -7.15 3.23 7.72
CA GLY A 84 -8.21 2.84 8.65
C GLY A 84 -8.62 1.37 8.55
N ARG A 85 -7.75 0.50 7.98
CA ARG A 85 -7.87 -0.98 7.97
C ARG A 85 -9.03 -1.53 7.16
N ARG A 86 -10.24 -0.93 7.25
CA ARG A 86 -11.47 -1.29 6.50
C ARG A 86 -11.80 -2.79 6.58
N LEU A 87 -11.76 -3.37 7.78
CA LEU A 87 -12.20 -4.74 8.02
C LEU A 87 -13.73 -4.84 7.99
N PHE A 88 -14.22 -6.06 7.80
CA PHE A 88 -15.60 -6.41 8.10
C PHE A 88 -15.68 -6.72 9.58
N SER A 89 -15.97 -5.71 10.41
CA SER A 89 -15.84 -5.73 11.87
C SER A 89 -16.67 -6.80 12.55
N GLU A 90 -17.84 -7.13 11.97
CA GLU A 90 -18.78 -8.12 12.50
C GLU A 90 -18.41 -9.57 12.12
N LEU A 91 -17.46 -9.73 11.20
CA LEU A 91 -16.98 -11.04 10.77
C LEU A 91 -15.75 -11.47 11.57
N THR A 92 -15.56 -12.77 11.67
CA THR A 92 -14.38 -13.38 12.28
C THR A 92 -13.10 -13.09 11.48
N VAL A 93 -11.96 -13.40 12.07
CA VAL A 93 -10.67 -13.39 11.35
C VAL A 93 -10.73 -14.30 10.11
N GLU A 94 -11.24 -15.52 10.27
CA GLU A 94 -11.38 -16.49 9.18
C GLU A 94 -12.22 -15.95 8.02
N GLU A 95 -13.43 -15.48 8.30
CA GLU A 95 -14.33 -14.94 7.30
C GLU A 95 -13.75 -13.73 6.56
N ASN A 96 -13.02 -12.85 7.25
CA ASN A 96 -12.29 -11.76 6.60
C ASN A 96 -11.23 -12.27 5.60
N LEU A 97 -10.51 -13.36 5.93
CA LEU A 97 -9.54 -13.97 5.03
C LEU A 97 -10.22 -14.65 3.84
N GLU A 98 -11.34 -15.34 4.07
CA GLU A 98 -12.11 -16.02 3.02
C GLU A 98 -12.60 -15.05 1.94
N ILE A 99 -13.09 -13.87 2.32
CA ILE A 99 -13.46 -12.81 1.35
C ILE A 99 -12.27 -12.46 0.44
N GLY A 100 -11.06 -12.37 1.00
CA GLY A 100 -9.85 -12.15 0.22
C GLY A 100 -9.55 -13.30 -0.75
N LEU A 101 -9.64 -14.54 -0.28
CA LEU A 101 -9.39 -15.75 -1.09
C LEU A 101 -10.36 -15.88 -2.27
N LEU A 102 -11.64 -15.59 -2.06
CA LEU A 102 -12.68 -15.65 -3.09
C LEU A 102 -12.40 -14.72 -4.27
N THR A 103 -11.75 -13.58 -4.04
CA THR A 103 -11.48 -12.56 -5.07
C THR A 103 -10.72 -13.12 -6.28
N ARG A 104 -9.77 -14.04 -6.07
CA ARG A 104 -9.00 -14.73 -7.13
C ARG A 104 -9.09 -16.24 -7.07
N LYS A 105 -10.14 -16.77 -6.44
CA LYS A 105 -10.39 -18.22 -6.29
C LYS A 105 -9.18 -18.96 -5.70
N LYS A 106 -8.56 -18.36 -4.66
CA LYS A 106 -7.46 -18.98 -3.92
C LYS A 106 -8.01 -19.93 -2.86
N GLY A 107 -7.23 -20.96 -2.54
CA GLY A 107 -7.67 -22.03 -1.66
C GLY A 107 -6.90 -22.09 -0.33
N GLU A 108 -7.07 -23.23 0.35
CA GLU A 108 -6.55 -23.48 1.70
C GLU A 108 -5.02 -23.31 1.80
N LYS A 109 -4.26 -23.69 0.78
CA LYS A 109 -2.78 -23.50 0.76
C LYS A 109 -2.38 -22.03 0.91
N THR A 110 -3.12 -21.12 0.27
CA THR A 110 -2.87 -19.68 0.41
C THR A 110 -3.21 -19.21 1.82
N LYS A 111 -4.33 -19.65 2.38
CA LYS A 111 -4.76 -19.36 3.75
C LYS A 111 -3.71 -19.81 4.77
N GLU A 112 -3.24 -21.05 4.65
CA GLU A 112 -2.21 -21.63 5.52
C GLU A 112 -0.90 -20.82 5.44
N LYS A 113 -0.44 -20.47 4.23
CA LYS A 113 0.75 -19.62 4.03
C LYS A 113 0.62 -18.29 4.77
N ILE A 114 -0.55 -17.65 4.68
CA ILE A 114 -0.82 -16.37 5.33
C ILE A 114 -0.88 -16.52 6.85
N LEU A 115 -1.54 -17.52 7.37
CA LEU A 115 -1.61 -17.79 8.80
C LEU A 115 -0.25 -18.14 9.40
N ASN A 116 0.66 -18.77 8.63
CA ASN A 116 2.05 -18.99 9.04
C ASN A 116 2.86 -17.68 9.07
N MET A 117 2.55 -16.72 8.20
CA MET A 117 3.15 -15.37 8.23
C MET A 117 2.64 -14.55 9.43
N PHE A 118 1.41 -14.79 9.87
CA PHE A 118 0.75 -14.07 10.96
C PHE A 118 0.20 -15.03 12.02
N PRO A 119 1.06 -15.67 12.84
CA PRO A 119 0.64 -16.70 13.81
C PRO A 119 -0.44 -16.24 14.80
N LYS A 120 -0.39 -14.95 15.21
CA LYS A 120 -1.41 -14.38 16.09
C LYS A 120 -2.82 -14.38 15.50
N LEU A 121 -2.96 -14.28 14.18
CA LEU A 121 -4.26 -14.42 13.52
C LEU A 121 -4.75 -15.86 13.54
N LYS A 122 -3.83 -16.83 13.44
CA LYS A 122 -4.17 -18.25 13.56
C LYS A 122 -4.72 -18.60 14.95
N GLU A 123 -4.12 -18.07 16.01
CA GLU A 123 -4.58 -18.26 17.38
C GLU A 123 -5.97 -17.66 17.62
N ARG A 124 -6.36 -16.64 16.84
CA ARG A 124 -7.61 -15.88 16.95
C ARG A 124 -8.57 -16.10 15.81
N ILE A 125 -8.44 -17.22 15.09
CA ILE A 125 -9.11 -17.46 13.81
C ILE A 125 -10.64 -17.28 13.89
N ASN A 126 -11.27 -17.70 15.00
CA ASN A 126 -12.70 -17.62 15.26
C ASN A 126 -13.12 -16.31 15.97
N GLN A 127 -12.18 -15.41 16.28
CA GLN A 127 -12.48 -14.16 16.98
C GLN A 127 -13.10 -13.13 16.02
N ILE A 128 -14.12 -12.41 16.47
CA ILE A 128 -14.72 -11.28 15.75
C ILE A 128 -13.66 -10.20 15.54
N SER A 129 -13.45 -9.78 14.30
CA SER A 129 -12.34 -8.91 13.92
C SER A 129 -12.41 -7.52 14.53
N GLY A 130 -13.62 -7.01 14.80
CA GLY A 130 -13.82 -5.74 15.50
C GLY A 130 -13.30 -5.73 16.95
N THR A 131 -13.14 -6.90 17.59
CA THR A 131 -12.65 -7.04 18.98
C THR A 131 -11.12 -7.20 19.08
N LEU A 132 -10.43 -7.29 17.96
CA LEU A 132 -8.98 -7.36 17.91
C LEU A 132 -8.35 -6.02 18.32
N SER A 133 -7.13 -6.06 18.86
CA SER A 133 -6.33 -4.85 19.05
C SER A 133 -6.05 -4.14 17.72
N GLY A 134 -5.76 -2.84 17.76
CA GLY A 134 -5.49 -2.06 16.54
C GLY A 134 -4.37 -2.63 15.68
N GLY A 135 -3.33 -3.20 16.30
CA GLY A 135 -2.24 -3.85 15.57
C GLY A 135 -2.65 -5.18 14.94
N GLU A 136 -3.47 -5.98 15.63
CA GLU A 136 -3.99 -7.24 15.09
C GLU A 136 -4.98 -6.98 13.93
N GLN A 137 -5.79 -5.93 14.04
CA GLN A 137 -6.66 -5.48 12.94
C GLN A 137 -5.84 -5.07 11.71
N GLN A 138 -4.71 -4.38 11.90
CA GLN A 138 -3.83 -4.00 10.80
C GLN A 138 -3.17 -5.23 10.16
N MET A 139 -2.74 -6.21 10.97
CA MET A 139 -2.26 -7.49 10.45
C MET A 139 -3.32 -8.22 9.63
N LEU A 140 -4.57 -8.24 10.12
CA LEU A 140 -5.67 -8.88 9.40
C LEU A 140 -5.99 -8.16 8.08
N ALA A 141 -5.94 -6.82 8.04
CA ALA A 141 -6.13 -6.06 6.81
C ALA A 141 -5.04 -6.39 5.78
N LEU A 142 -3.77 -6.48 6.23
CA LEU A 142 -2.66 -6.90 5.38
C LEU A 142 -2.81 -8.36 4.93
N ALA A 143 -3.12 -9.28 5.84
CA ALA A 143 -3.35 -10.69 5.56
C ALA A 143 -4.46 -10.90 4.51
N ARG A 144 -5.59 -10.19 4.67
CA ARG A 144 -6.69 -10.21 3.69
C ARG A 144 -6.27 -9.74 2.32
N ALA A 145 -5.47 -8.66 2.23
CA ALA A 145 -4.95 -8.20 0.95
C ALA A 145 -3.96 -9.18 0.32
N LEU A 146 -3.26 -9.99 1.12
CA LEU A 146 -2.35 -11.04 0.64
C LEU A 146 -3.08 -12.31 0.17
N CYS A 147 -4.33 -12.52 0.57
CA CYS A 147 -5.13 -13.67 0.15
C CYS A 147 -5.32 -13.74 -1.37
N ILE A 148 -5.20 -12.64 -2.09
CA ILE A 148 -5.25 -12.65 -3.56
C ILE A 148 -3.91 -13.05 -4.21
N GLU A 149 -2.85 -13.29 -3.43
CA GLU A 149 -1.46 -13.49 -3.91
C GLU A 149 -1.04 -12.37 -4.88
N PRO A 150 -0.91 -11.13 -4.37
CA PRO A 150 -0.70 -9.98 -5.23
C PRO A 150 0.72 -9.95 -5.81
N ASN A 151 0.86 -9.45 -7.05
CA ASN A 151 2.15 -9.06 -7.62
C ASN A 151 2.51 -7.61 -7.23
N LEU A 152 1.47 -6.79 -6.99
CA LEU A 152 1.59 -5.41 -6.49
C LEU A 152 0.72 -5.24 -5.25
N LEU A 153 1.31 -4.72 -4.18
CA LEU A 153 0.61 -4.39 -2.94
C LEU A 153 0.65 -2.89 -2.71
N LEU A 154 -0.51 -2.28 -2.58
CA LEU A 154 -0.71 -0.87 -2.26
C LEU A 154 -1.02 -0.76 -0.77
N LEU A 155 -0.22 0.02 -0.02
CA LEU A 155 -0.37 0.21 1.42
C LEU A 155 -0.55 1.71 1.73
N ASP A 156 -1.66 2.06 2.35
CA ASP A 156 -2.01 3.43 2.68
C ASP A 156 -1.89 3.65 4.21
N GLU A 157 -0.80 4.26 4.62
CA GLU A 157 -0.44 4.57 6.02
C GLU A 157 -0.56 3.34 6.97
N PRO A 158 0.07 2.19 6.62
CA PRO A 158 -0.13 0.95 7.36
C PRO A 158 0.42 0.99 8.79
N THR A 159 1.26 1.99 9.13
CA THR A 159 1.86 2.10 10.48
C THR A 159 1.18 3.15 11.36
N GLU A 160 0.14 3.83 10.85
CA GLU A 160 -0.56 4.87 11.60
C GLU A 160 -1.19 4.34 12.89
N GLY A 161 -0.95 5.04 14.01
CA GLY A 161 -1.51 4.71 15.32
C GLY A 161 -1.03 3.39 15.92
N LEU A 162 0.05 2.79 15.39
CA LEU A 162 0.60 1.54 15.89
C LEU A 162 1.75 1.75 16.89
N GLN A 163 1.89 0.81 17.81
CA GLN A 163 3.03 0.72 18.71
C GLN A 163 4.31 0.29 17.95
N PRO A 164 5.52 0.66 18.43
CA PRO A 164 6.79 0.36 17.75
C PRO A 164 6.99 -1.12 17.40
N SER A 165 6.55 -2.04 18.26
CA SER A 165 6.63 -3.49 18.01
C SER A 165 5.80 -3.91 16.78
N MET A 166 4.62 -3.32 16.60
CA MET A 166 3.75 -3.59 15.47
C MET A 166 4.30 -2.97 14.17
N ILE A 167 4.87 -1.77 14.26
CA ILE A 167 5.57 -1.15 13.12
C ILE A 167 6.70 -2.06 12.63
N SER A 168 7.49 -2.61 13.56
CA SER A 168 8.57 -3.56 13.22
C SER A 168 8.04 -4.82 12.54
N LEU A 169 6.90 -5.34 12.98
CA LEU A 169 6.27 -6.51 12.37
C LEU A 169 5.79 -6.21 10.94
N ILE A 170 5.13 -5.06 10.71
CA ILE A 170 4.72 -4.65 9.36
C ILE A 170 5.94 -4.47 8.45
N ARG A 171 7.03 -3.85 8.93
CA ARG A 171 8.28 -3.72 8.16
C ARG A 171 8.85 -5.08 7.76
N ASN A 172 8.93 -6.02 8.70
CA ASN A 172 9.44 -7.36 8.42
C ASN A 172 8.56 -8.08 7.38
N SER A 173 7.24 -7.94 7.46
CA SER A 173 6.32 -8.46 6.45
C SER A 173 6.56 -7.85 5.08
N ILE A 174 6.79 -6.53 4.99
CA ILE A 174 7.13 -5.83 3.74
C ILE A 174 8.44 -6.38 3.15
N LEU A 175 9.48 -6.54 3.97
CA LEU A 175 10.76 -7.07 3.53
C LEU A 175 10.66 -8.53 3.05
N GLU A 176 9.85 -9.34 3.73
CA GLU A 176 9.63 -10.73 3.33
C GLU A 176 8.85 -10.82 2.00
N LEU A 177 7.80 -10.01 1.84
CA LEU A 177 7.05 -9.92 0.58
C LEU A 177 7.92 -9.45 -0.58
N LYS A 178 8.79 -8.46 -0.34
CA LYS A 178 9.78 -7.99 -1.31
C LYS A 178 10.71 -9.12 -1.75
N LYS A 179 11.24 -9.93 -0.82
CA LYS A 179 12.09 -11.10 -1.15
C LYS A 179 11.33 -12.14 -1.99
N GLN A 180 10.00 -12.25 -1.80
CA GLN A 180 9.15 -13.12 -2.61
C GLN A 180 8.80 -12.52 -3.97
N GLY A 181 9.34 -11.34 -4.33
CA GLY A 181 9.14 -10.68 -5.61
C GLY A 181 7.87 -9.82 -5.70
N VAL A 182 7.17 -9.59 -4.59
CA VAL A 182 6.02 -8.68 -4.54
C VAL A 182 6.52 -7.24 -4.59
N SER A 183 5.96 -6.44 -5.51
CA SER A 183 6.23 -5.00 -5.58
C SER A 183 5.30 -4.26 -4.63
N ILE A 184 5.80 -3.21 -3.97
CA ILE A 184 5.02 -2.52 -2.94
C ILE A 184 5.06 -1.02 -3.19
N LEU A 185 3.89 -0.40 -3.29
CA LEU A 185 3.71 1.04 -3.26
C LEU A 185 3.18 1.42 -1.88
N LEU A 186 4.03 2.06 -1.09
CA LEU A 186 3.77 2.39 0.30
C LEU A 186 3.57 3.89 0.47
N VAL A 187 2.45 4.30 1.03
CA VAL A 187 2.18 5.68 1.44
C VAL A 187 2.41 5.79 2.94
N GLU A 188 3.19 6.78 3.36
CA GLU A 188 3.47 7.04 4.76
C GLU A 188 3.75 8.53 5.01
N GLN A 189 3.73 8.91 6.28
CA GLN A 189 4.10 10.24 6.75
C GLN A 189 5.40 10.21 7.56
N ARG A 190 5.69 9.07 8.21
CA ARG A 190 6.87 8.91 9.08
C ARG A 190 8.04 8.36 8.30
N VAL A 191 9.07 9.19 8.12
CA VAL A 191 10.31 8.83 7.41
C VAL A 191 10.97 7.60 8.05
N GLU A 192 11.04 7.55 9.38
CA GLU A 192 11.68 6.46 10.13
C GLU A 192 10.98 5.12 9.91
N ALA A 193 9.68 5.15 9.62
CA ALA A 193 8.92 3.94 9.36
C ALA A 193 9.32 3.28 8.05
N ILE A 194 9.73 4.06 7.05
CA ILE A 194 9.90 3.60 5.67
C ILE A 194 11.34 3.46 5.19
N LEU A 195 12.27 4.32 5.67
CA LEU A 195 13.66 4.29 5.19
C LEU A 195 14.30 2.90 5.25
N PRO A 196 14.03 2.05 6.28
CA PRO A 196 14.60 0.71 6.33
C PRO A 196 14.09 -0.25 5.25
N VAL A 197 12.95 0.04 4.62
CA VAL A 197 12.29 -0.86 3.66
C VAL A 197 12.29 -0.32 2.23
N ALA A 198 12.39 1.02 2.06
CA ALA A 198 12.27 1.69 0.77
C ALA A 198 13.50 1.47 -0.13
N ASP A 199 13.25 1.19 -1.42
CA ASP A 199 14.27 1.29 -2.47
C ASP A 199 14.32 2.69 -3.08
N GLU A 200 13.17 3.35 -3.12
CA GLU A 200 13.02 4.72 -3.61
C GLU A 200 11.95 5.43 -2.78
N VAL A 201 12.16 6.74 -2.61
CA VAL A 201 11.20 7.65 -1.97
C VAL A 201 10.84 8.74 -2.97
N ILE A 202 9.56 9.05 -3.06
CA ILE A 202 9.01 10.21 -3.78
C ILE A 202 8.29 11.10 -2.79
N ILE A 203 8.59 12.40 -2.82
CA ILE A 203 7.88 13.41 -2.02
C ILE A 203 6.77 14.00 -2.87
N ILE A 204 5.55 13.98 -2.32
CA ILE A 204 4.37 14.58 -2.90
C ILE A 204 3.97 15.80 -2.07
N GLU A 205 3.76 16.91 -2.74
CA GLU A 205 3.25 18.15 -2.15
C GLU A 205 2.23 18.79 -3.09
N ASN A 206 1.08 19.20 -2.57
CA ASN A 206 0.00 19.84 -3.33
C ASN A 206 -0.32 19.13 -4.65
N GLY A 207 -0.40 17.79 -4.61
CA GLY A 207 -0.71 16.97 -5.78
C GLY A 207 0.42 16.83 -6.80
N SER A 208 1.63 17.31 -6.52
CA SER A 208 2.78 17.28 -7.43
C SER A 208 3.95 16.48 -6.84
N LYS A 209 4.73 15.82 -7.69
CA LYS A 209 6.01 15.22 -7.31
C LYS A 209 7.06 16.31 -7.25
N ILE A 210 7.61 16.59 -6.06
CA ILE A 210 8.60 17.65 -5.85
C ILE A 210 10.02 17.14 -5.66
N PHE A 211 10.19 15.86 -5.27
CA PHE A 211 11.51 15.27 -5.04
C PHE A 211 11.45 13.76 -5.18
N SER A 212 12.57 13.13 -5.55
CA SER A 212 12.77 11.69 -5.43
C SER A 212 14.21 11.37 -5.06
N ALA A 213 14.42 10.27 -4.34
CA ALA A 213 15.73 9.75 -3.99
C ALA A 213 15.69 8.23 -3.88
N SER A 214 16.77 7.58 -4.32
CA SER A 214 16.98 6.14 -4.19
C SER A 214 17.57 5.78 -2.82
N SER A 215 17.45 4.52 -2.41
CA SER A 215 18.02 4.02 -1.15
C SER A 215 19.54 4.23 -1.05
N LYS A 216 20.26 4.30 -2.17
CA LYS A 216 21.69 4.62 -2.19
C LYS A 216 21.96 6.03 -1.69
N GLU A 217 21.06 6.96 -1.98
CA GLU A 217 21.17 8.37 -1.62
C GLU A 217 20.75 8.65 -0.18
N PHE A 218 20.03 7.71 0.50
CA PHE A 218 19.65 7.84 1.92
C PHE A 218 20.86 7.86 2.87
N LYS A 219 22.03 7.37 2.41
CA LYS A 219 23.29 7.46 3.17
C LYS A 219 23.85 8.90 3.23
N ASN A 220 23.40 9.77 2.34
CA ASN A 220 23.82 11.17 2.30
C ASN A 220 23.00 11.99 3.29
N LYS A 221 23.69 12.62 4.28
CA LYS A 221 23.05 13.48 5.28
C LYS A 221 22.28 14.66 4.66
N ALA A 222 22.74 15.21 3.54
CA ALA A 222 22.06 16.30 2.86
C ALA A 222 20.73 15.82 2.23
N THR A 223 20.70 14.62 1.65
CA THR A 223 19.47 14.01 1.12
C THR A 223 18.48 13.73 2.24
N LEU A 224 18.93 13.13 3.35
CA LEU A 224 18.06 12.90 4.51
C LEU A 224 17.49 14.22 5.05
N LYS A 225 18.33 15.25 5.22
CA LYS A 225 17.88 16.57 5.68
C LYS A 225 16.80 17.16 4.76
N LYS A 226 16.93 16.99 3.44
CA LYS A 226 15.88 17.40 2.48
C LYS A 226 14.58 16.61 2.69
N ILE A 227 14.66 15.28 2.80
CA ILE A 227 13.48 14.42 3.01
C ILE A 227 12.74 14.85 4.28
N TYR A 228 13.45 15.01 5.41
CA TYR A 228 12.87 15.49 6.67
C TYR A 228 12.28 16.89 6.55
N GLY A 229 12.99 17.83 5.88
CA GLY A 229 12.54 19.21 5.69
C GLY A 229 11.22 19.32 4.93
N PHE A 230 10.97 18.48 3.91
CA PHE A 230 9.71 18.47 3.15
C PHE A 230 8.51 17.99 3.99
N ILE A 231 8.75 17.19 5.02
CA ILE A 231 7.68 16.62 5.85
C ILE A 231 7.43 17.47 7.09
N GLY A 232 8.32 18.44 7.38
CA GLY A 232 8.16 19.39 8.47
C GLY A 232 8.63 18.86 9.83
N LEU A 233 9.66 18.00 9.81
CA LEU A 233 10.41 17.50 10.97
C LEU A 233 11.75 18.19 11.09
#